data_99c98446d5e63957c71943e690422523
#
_entry.id   99c98446d5e63957c71943e690422523
#
_cell.length_a   1.000
_cell.length_b   1.000
_cell.length_c   1.000
_cell.angle_alpha   90.00
_cell.angle_beta   90.00
_cell.angle_gamma   90.00
#
_symmetry.space_group_name_H-M   'P 1'
#
loop_
_entity.id
_entity.type
_entity.pdbx_description
1 polymer ?
#
loop_
_entity_poly.entity_id
_entity_poly.type
_entity_poly.pdbx_seq_one_letter_code
_entity_poly.pdbx_strand_id
1 'polypeptide(L)'
;MTKKKVETNMLLYKNTFDNIKTSDFEFPIEDQFYATETEAIVADGITRDPIGISDLSVCSNEEFLEKYPKPSGAELAAKTICDTFSKTNGSLMEKLIKCNESVRKLNNKYILKCDYLENDYYGAVASCINIKNNILDYAYICDCGVIVYDRLGSIRFQTKDDKNLYSDPYINKIGIPWNLPESRVIVRRDYRNNLSNIQDNKCVSYGAITGEESAIKFIKTGQVELADGDIIV
;
A
#
# COMPACT_ATOMS: atom_id res chain seq x y z
N MET A 1 -40.61 6.54 -22.08
CA MET A 1 -39.89 7.04 -20.89
C MET A 1 -38.41 7.12 -21.21
N THR A 2 -37.96 8.31 -21.55
CA THR A 2 -36.54 8.59 -21.86
C THR A 2 -35.76 8.60 -20.53
N LYS A 3 -34.86 7.63 -20.30
CA LYS A 3 -33.93 7.66 -19.20
C LYS A 3 -33.05 8.90 -19.34
N LYS A 4 -33.23 9.89 -18.48
CA LYS A 4 -32.30 10.99 -18.34
C LYS A 4 -30.94 10.39 -17.97
N LYS A 5 -29.92 10.63 -18.80
CA LYS A 5 -28.54 10.34 -18.49
C LYS A 5 -28.16 11.26 -17.30
N VAL A 6 -27.97 10.69 -16.12
CA VAL A 6 -27.45 11.45 -14.99
C VAL A 6 -25.98 11.66 -15.31
N GLU A 7 -25.59 12.89 -15.60
CA GLU A 7 -24.18 13.27 -15.68
C GLU A 7 -23.65 13.32 -14.25
N THR A 8 -22.77 12.42 -13.91
CA THR A 8 -22.08 12.41 -12.63
C THR A 8 -20.98 13.48 -12.69
N ASN A 9 -21.22 14.65 -12.14
CA ASN A 9 -20.18 15.66 -11.94
C ASN A 9 -19.37 15.28 -10.72
N MET A 10 -18.23 14.63 -10.91
CA MET A 10 -17.31 14.32 -9.81
C MET A 10 -16.39 15.52 -9.61
N LEU A 11 -16.42 16.12 -8.43
CA LEU A 11 -15.46 17.13 -8.00
C LEU A 11 -14.28 16.42 -7.35
N LEU A 12 -13.13 16.43 -8.02
CA LEU A 12 -11.92 15.80 -7.51
C LEU A 12 -11.12 16.78 -6.65
N TYR A 13 -11.14 16.58 -5.33
CA TYR A 13 -10.19 17.22 -4.42
C TYR A 13 -8.97 16.31 -4.26
N LYS A 14 -7.81 16.81 -4.70
CA LYS A 14 -6.51 16.18 -4.41
C LYS A 14 -5.92 16.90 -3.22
N ASN A 15 -5.83 16.21 -2.10
CA ASN A 15 -5.10 16.71 -0.96
C ASN A 15 -4.27 15.57 -0.39
N THR A 16 -2.95 15.70 -0.43
CA THR A 16 -2.05 14.84 0.31
C THR A 16 -1.73 15.57 1.60
N PHE A 17 -2.09 14.97 2.73
CA PHE A 17 -1.60 15.43 4.01
C PHE A 17 -0.20 14.86 4.17
N ASP A 18 0.80 15.69 3.92
CA ASP A 18 2.17 15.36 4.33
C ASP A 18 2.16 15.07 5.83
N ASN A 19 2.95 14.09 6.26
CA ASN A 19 3.11 13.79 7.67
C ASN A 19 3.28 15.10 8.44
N ILE A 20 2.34 15.37 9.34
CA ILE A 20 2.40 16.55 10.21
C ILE A 20 3.76 16.50 10.87
N LYS A 21 4.58 17.51 10.64
CA LYS A 21 5.91 17.62 11.23
C LYS A 21 5.78 17.52 12.75
N THR A 22 6.03 16.33 13.27
CA THR A 22 6.10 16.10 14.72
C THR A 22 7.51 16.32 15.25
N SER A 23 8.47 16.56 14.33
CA SER A 23 9.87 16.85 14.61
C SER A 23 10.45 17.78 13.56
N ASP A 24 11.58 18.42 13.84
CA ASP A 24 12.33 19.26 12.89
C ASP A 24 12.96 18.45 11.73
N PHE A 25 12.64 17.16 11.62
CA PHE A 25 13.20 16.26 10.62
C PHE A 25 12.17 15.99 9.51
N GLU A 26 12.61 16.14 8.26
CA GLU A 26 11.85 15.80 7.08
C GLU A 26 12.18 14.36 6.65
N PHE A 27 11.32 13.41 7.04
CA PHE A 27 11.38 12.07 6.46
C PHE A 27 10.97 12.12 4.97
N PRO A 28 11.52 11.24 4.12
CA PRO A 28 11.10 11.15 2.73
C PRO A 28 9.60 10.91 2.62
N ILE A 29 8.93 11.60 1.69
CA ILE A 29 7.54 11.32 1.33
C ILE A 29 7.58 10.11 0.41
N GLU A 30 7.14 8.96 0.91
CA GLU A 30 7.17 7.69 0.20
C GLU A 30 5.83 7.36 -0.46
N ASP A 31 4.81 8.14 -0.17
CA ASP A 31 3.47 8.00 -0.74
C ASP A 31 3.40 8.65 -2.12
N GLN A 32 2.65 8.00 -3.00
CA GLN A 32 2.34 8.52 -4.32
C GLN A 32 0.86 8.32 -4.65
N PHE A 33 0.33 9.16 -5.51
CA PHE A 33 -1.02 9.00 -6.01
C PHE A 33 -1.14 9.39 -7.48
N TYR A 34 -2.16 8.84 -8.13
CA TYR A 34 -2.63 9.25 -9.44
C TYR A 34 -4.15 9.31 -9.41
N ALA A 35 -4.75 10.32 -10.04
CA ALA A 35 -6.20 10.41 -10.11
C ALA A 35 -6.66 11.16 -11.37
N THR A 36 -7.78 10.70 -11.90
CA THR A 36 -8.58 11.30 -12.97
C THR A 36 -10.01 11.52 -12.47
N GLU A 37 -10.92 11.91 -13.35
CA GLU A 37 -12.34 12.04 -13.01
C GLU A 37 -13.03 10.71 -12.67
N THR A 38 -12.48 9.58 -13.12
CA THR A 38 -13.11 8.27 -12.96
C THR A 38 -12.23 7.21 -12.30
N GLU A 39 -10.93 7.43 -12.23
CA GLU A 39 -9.98 6.47 -11.68
C GLU A 39 -9.04 7.16 -10.71
N ALA A 40 -8.70 6.46 -9.64
CA ALA A 40 -7.63 6.89 -8.75
C ALA A 40 -6.85 5.69 -8.19
N ILE A 41 -5.62 5.93 -7.79
CA ILE A 41 -4.79 5.04 -7.00
C ILE A 41 -3.99 5.86 -6.00
N VAL A 42 -3.86 5.33 -4.80
CA VAL A 42 -2.86 5.73 -3.81
C VAL A 42 -1.93 4.55 -3.56
N ALA A 43 -0.66 4.83 -3.38
CA ALA A 43 0.36 3.84 -3.06
C ALA A 43 1.21 4.39 -1.91
N ASP A 44 1.24 3.66 -0.80
CA ASP A 44 2.02 3.93 0.40
C ASP A 44 3.29 3.07 0.35
N GLY A 45 4.43 3.72 0.25
CA GLY A 45 5.72 3.06 0.13
C GLY A 45 6.18 2.44 1.43
N ILE A 46 6.57 1.17 1.40
CA ILE A 46 7.04 0.45 2.58
C ILE A 46 8.43 0.93 2.96
N THR A 47 8.51 1.73 4.02
CA THR A 47 9.77 2.24 4.59
C THR A 47 10.72 1.09 4.92
N ARG A 48 11.99 1.25 4.57
CA ARG A 48 13.03 0.25 4.74
C ARG A 48 13.96 0.60 5.89
N ASP A 49 14.81 -0.35 6.25
CA ASP A 49 15.86 -0.07 7.21
C ASP A 49 16.97 0.78 6.58
N PRO A 50 17.53 1.74 7.32
CA PRO A 50 18.72 2.46 6.90
C PRO A 50 19.93 1.52 6.86
N ILE A 51 20.85 1.79 5.93
CA ILE A 51 22.04 0.93 5.74
C ILE A 51 22.99 1.06 6.92
N GLY A 52 23.38 -0.07 7.50
CA GLY A 52 24.37 -0.14 8.58
C GLY A 52 23.82 0.22 9.97
N ILE A 53 22.49 0.30 10.14
CA ILE A 53 21.85 0.49 11.44
C ILE A 53 21.16 -0.82 11.85
N SER A 54 21.72 -1.53 12.81
CA SER A 54 21.16 -2.80 13.29
C SER A 54 20.04 -2.62 14.31
N ASP A 55 20.14 -1.63 15.17
CA ASP A 55 19.14 -1.34 16.22
C ASP A 55 18.56 0.05 16.07
N LEU A 56 17.28 0.10 15.66
CA LEU A 56 16.55 1.36 15.45
C LEU A 56 16.23 2.10 16.75
N SER A 57 16.29 1.43 17.91
CA SER A 57 15.96 2.07 19.19
C SER A 57 17.03 3.06 19.68
N VAL A 58 18.25 2.91 19.17
CA VAL A 58 19.40 3.77 19.55
C VAL A 58 19.83 4.69 18.39
N CYS A 59 19.15 4.58 17.25
CA CYS A 59 19.41 5.40 16.08
C CYS A 59 18.77 6.80 16.25
N SER A 60 19.53 7.87 16.08
CA SER A 60 18.94 9.20 16.01
C SER A 60 18.25 9.43 14.67
N ASN A 61 17.32 10.40 14.61
CA ASN A 61 16.67 10.76 13.35
C ASN A 61 17.68 11.27 12.31
N GLU A 62 18.70 12.02 12.73
CA GLU A 62 19.76 12.51 11.86
C GLU A 62 20.54 11.34 11.25
N GLU A 63 20.95 10.38 12.06
CA GLU A 63 21.68 9.20 11.61
C GLU A 63 20.82 8.36 10.66
N PHE A 64 19.52 8.19 10.96
CA PHE A 64 18.58 7.50 10.08
C PHE A 64 18.53 8.18 8.71
N LEU A 65 18.30 9.50 8.68
CA LEU A 65 18.17 10.28 7.44
C LEU A 65 19.47 10.35 6.63
N GLU A 66 20.62 10.35 7.29
CA GLU A 66 21.93 10.32 6.62
C GLU A 66 22.15 9.00 5.87
N LYS A 67 21.75 7.88 6.50
CA LYS A 67 21.97 6.53 5.97
C LYS A 67 20.80 6.01 5.14
N TYR A 68 19.68 6.74 5.09
CA TYR A 68 18.52 6.37 4.33
C TYR A 68 18.66 6.78 2.86
N PRO A 69 18.50 5.86 1.89
CA PRO A 69 18.69 6.15 0.47
C PRO A 69 17.72 7.22 -0.04
N LYS A 70 18.21 8.08 -0.95
CA LYS A 70 17.41 9.12 -1.63
C LYS A 70 17.64 9.04 -3.15
N PRO A 71 16.63 8.76 -4.00
CA PRO A 71 15.27 8.34 -3.60
C PRO A 71 15.28 6.98 -2.87
N SER A 72 14.34 6.79 -1.96
CA SER A 72 14.22 5.53 -1.24
C SER A 72 13.62 4.43 -2.13
N GLY A 73 13.81 3.17 -1.74
CA GLY A 73 13.18 2.04 -2.43
C GLY A 73 11.65 2.08 -2.35
N ALA A 74 11.11 2.59 -1.24
CA ALA A 74 9.67 2.78 -1.03
C ALA A 74 9.11 3.85 -1.99
N GLU A 75 9.76 5.02 -2.06
CA GLU A 75 9.40 6.08 -3.02
C GLU A 75 9.43 5.58 -4.47
N LEU A 76 10.48 4.85 -4.86
CA LEU A 76 10.60 4.28 -6.20
C LEU A 76 9.51 3.26 -6.51
N ALA A 77 9.13 2.43 -5.53
CA ALA A 77 8.06 1.44 -5.69
C ALA A 77 6.69 2.12 -5.83
N ALA A 78 6.34 3.04 -4.93
CA ALA A 78 5.08 3.77 -4.98
C ALA A 78 4.93 4.56 -6.29
N LYS A 79 5.99 5.25 -6.72
CA LYS A 79 6.03 5.95 -8.01
C LYS A 79 5.84 4.98 -9.18
N THR A 80 6.54 3.84 -9.18
CA THR A 80 6.42 2.82 -10.23
C THR A 80 5.00 2.28 -10.35
N ILE A 81 4.32 2.07 -9.21
CA ILE A 81 2.93 1.62 -9.16
C ILE A 81 2.02 2.67 -9.79
N CYS A 82 2.07 3.92 -9.36
CA CYS A 82 1.22 4.98 -9.90
C CYS A 82 1.47 5.25 -11.39
N ASP A 83 2.74 5.29 -11.81
CA ASP A 83 3.13 5.46 -13.22
C ASP A 83 2.65 4.30 -14.11
N THR A 84 2.67 3.06 -13.58
CA THR A 84 2.20 1.88 -14.32
C THR A 84 0.68 1.87 -14.39
N PHE A 85 0.01 2.13 -13.28
CA PHE A 85 -1.45 2.17 -13.20
C PHE A 85 -2.03 3.16 -14.21
N SER A 86 -1.47 4.38 -14.27
CA SER A 86 -1.94 5.45 -15.17
C SER A 86 -1.83 5.12 -16.65
N LYS A 87 -0.93 4.19 -17.04
CA LYS A 87 -0.66 3.80 -18.42
C LYS A 87 -1.30 2.47 -18.80
N THR A 88 -1.87 1.74 -17.83
CA THR A 88 -2.45 0.42 -18.04
C THR A 88 -3.95 0.52 -18.23
N ASN A 89 -4.47 -0.14 -19.28
CA ASN A 89 -5.92 -0.31 -19.48
C ASN A 89 -6.35 -1.67 -18.93
N GLY A 90 -7.62 -1.80 -18.54
CA GLY A 90 -8.21 -3.04 -18.03
C GLY A 90 -8.91 -2.87 -16.69
N SER A 91 -9.27 -3.97 -16.06
CA SER A 91 -9.82 -4.01 -14.72
C SER A 91 -8.79 -3.58 -13.68
N LEU A 92 -9.24 -3.16 -12.49
CA LEU A 92 -8.33 -2.78 -11.40
C LEU A 92 -7.37 -3.92 -11.02
N MET A 93 -7.84 -5.16 -11.04
CA MET A 93 -7.01 -6.34 -10.79
C MET A 93 -5.91 -6.48 -11.85
N GLU A 94 -6.22 -6.36 -13.13
CA GLU A 94 -5.23 -6.42 -14.22
C GLU A 94 -4.21 -5.30 -14.11
N LYS A 95 -4.65 -4.09 -13.77
CA LYS A 95 -3.76 -2.95 -13.53
C LYS A 95 -2.79 -3.23 -12.36
N LEU A 96 -3.29 -3.73 -11.22
CA LEU A 96 -2.44 -4.04 -10.07
C LEU A 96 -1.48 -5.21 -10.34
N ILE A 97 -1.87 -6.20 -11.14
CA ILE A 97 -0.96 -7.26 -11.60
C ILE A 97 0.20 -6.64 -12.40
N LYS A 98 -0.11 -5.70 -13.31
CA LYS A 98 0.92 -4.98 -14.09
C LYS A 98 1.81 -4.10 -13.21
N CYS A 99 1.25 -3.47 -12.19
CA CYS A 99 2.01 -2.74 -11.18
C CYS A 99 3.01 -3.67 -10.47
N ASN A 100 2.56 -4.85 -10.03
CA ASN A 100 3.42 -5.83 -9.38
C ASN A 100 4.55 -6.33 -10.31
N GLU A 101 4.23 -6.58 -11.60
CA GLU A 101 5.25 -6.94 -12.61
C GLU A 101 6.29 -5.81 -12.80
N SER A 102 5.86 -4.55 -12.75
CA SER A 102 6.75 -3.40 -12.90
C SER A 102 7.65 -3.22 -11.68
N VAL A 103 7.11 -3.43 -10.47
CA VAL A 103 7.91 -3.44 -9.23
C VAL A 103 8.91 -4.62 -9.23
N ARG A 104 8.53 -5.79 -9.78
CA ARG A 104 9.47 -6.90 -9.97
C ARG A 104 10.66 -6.49 -10.84
N LYS A 105 10.41 -5.81 -11.97
CA LYS A 105 11.49 -5.31 -12.86
C LYS A 105 12.37 -4.30 -12.15
N LEU A 106 11.76 -3.41 -11.33
CA LEU A 106 12.49 -2.48 -10.49
C LEU A 106 13.42 -3.24 -9.52
N ASN A 107 12.88 -4.20 -8.77
CA ASN A 107 13.64 -4.99 -7.82
C ASN A 107 14.76 -5.79 -8.47
N ASN A 108 14.51 -6.43 -9.62
CA ASN A 108 15.54 -7.15 -10.37
C ASN A 108 16.73 -6.27 -10.81
N LYS A 109 16.50 -4.95 -10.92
CA LYS A 109 17.57 -4.00 -11.26
C LYS A 109 18.44 -3.62 -10.06
N TYR A 110 17.82 -3.51 -8.87
CA TYR A 110 18.49 -2.94 -7.70
C TYR A 110 18.80 -3.95 -6.60
N ILE A 111 18.05 -5.05 -6.51
CA ILE A 111 18.19 -6.05 -5.45
C ILE A 111 18.77 -7.34 -6.04
N LEU A 112 20.07 -7.51 -5.91
CA LEU A 112 20.75 -8.72 -6.42
C LEU A 112 20.40 -9.96 -5.58
N LYS A 113 20.28 -9.78 -4.26
CA LYS A 113 19.94 -10.84 -3.32
C LYS A 113 19.18 -10.21 -2.15
N CYS A 114 17.93 -10.60 -1.98
CA CYS A 114 17.12 -10.15 -0.85
C CYS A 114 17.60 -10.80 0.44
N ASP A 115 17.81 -9.99 1.48
CA ASP A 115 18.13 -10.42 2.84
C ASP A 115 17.02 -10.08 3.85
N TYR A 116 15.95 -9.43 3.37
CA TYR A 116 14.82 -8.96 4.16
C TYR A 116 15.15 -7.89 5.20
N LEU A 117 16.29 -7.25 5.10
CA LEU A 117 16.74 -6.17 5.98
C LEU A 117 17.25 -4.99 5.15
N GLU A 118 18.57 -4.89 4.93
CA GLU A 118 19.17 -3.79 4.17
C GLU A 118 18.90 -3.91 2.65
N ASN A 119 18.92 -5.13 2.13
CA ASN A 119 18.61 -5.46 0.74
C ASN A 119 17.22 -6.12 0.61
N ASP A 120 16.24 -5.57 1.27
CA ASP A 120 14.86 -6.04 1.11
C ASP A 120 14.24 -5.54 -0.20
N TYR A 121 13.18 -6.19 -0.66
CA TYR A 121 12.44 -5.75 -1.85
C TYR A 121 11.85 -4.34 -1.67
N TYR A 122 11.99 -3.51 -2.67
CA TYR A 122 11.21 -2.28 -2.79
C TYR A 122 9.75 -2.67 -2.95
N GLY A 123 8.87 -2.01 -2.24
CA GLY A 123 7.46 -2.35 -2.27
C GLY A 123 6.59 -1.22 -1.76
N ALA A 124 5.30 -1.38 -2.00
CA ALA A 124 4.27 -0.51 -1.47
C ALA A 124 2.98 -1.30 -1.23
N VAL A 125 2.11 -0.77 -0.40
CA VAL A 125 0.70 -1.15 -0.36
C VAL A 125 -0.10 -0.15 -1.18
N ALA A 126 -1.29 -0.50 -1.66
CA ALA A 126 -2.04 0.37 -2.54
C ALA A 126 -3.55 0.15 -2.44
N SER A 127 -4.29 1.21 -2.74
CA SER A 127 -5.73 1.15 -2.99
C SER A 127 -6.07 1.90 -4.27
N CYS A 128 -6.95 1.34 -5.08
CA CYS A 128 -7.37 1.98 -6.32
C CYS A 128 -8.87 1.81 -6.56
N ILE A 129 -9.43 2.76 -7.32
CA ILE A 129 -10.84 2.83 -7.64
C ILE A 129 -11.07 3.10 -9.12
N ASN A 130 -12.23 2.67 -9.61
CA ASN A 130 -12.80 3.11 -10.89
C ASN A 130 -14.30 3.36 -10.72
N ILE A 131 -14.80 4.47 -11.24
CA ILE A 131 -16.21 4.84 -11.14
C ILE A 131 -16.84 4.80 -12.54
N LYS A 132 -17.90 4.01 -12.66
CA LYS A 132 -18.68 3.91 -13.88
C LYS A 132 -20.16 3.69 -13.56
N ASN A 133 -21.04 4.53 -14.11
CA ASN A 133 -22.50 4.40 -13.95
C ASN A 133 -22.94 4.31 -12.46
N ASN A 134 -22.39 5.13 -11.61
CA ASN A 134 -22.61 5.14 -10.14
C ASN A 134 -22.18 3.86 -9.43
N ILE A 135 -21.37 3.02 -10.05
CA ILE A 135 -20.72 1.89 -9.41
C ILE A 135 -19.26 2.27 -9.18
N LEU A 136 -18.81 2.15 -7.96
CA LEU A 136 -17.43 2.24 -7.55
C LEU A 136 -16.85 0.82 -7.51
N ASP A 137 -16.01 0.49 -8.48
CA ASP A 137 -15.11 -0.66 -8.38
C ASP A 137 -13.92 -0.28 -7.51
N TYR A 138 -13.49 -1.16 -6.64
CA TYR A 138 -12.29 -0.96 -5.85
C TYR A 138 -11.39 -2.20 -5.82
N ALA A 139 -10.09 -1.95 -5.66
CA ALA A 139 -9.10 -2.99 -5.35
C ALA A 139 -8.08 -2.43 -4.36
N TYR A 140 -7.65 -3.26 -3.41
CA TYR A 140 -6.69 -2.85 -2.39
C TYR A 140 -5.86 -4.02 -1.87
N ILE A 141 -4.76 -3.69 -1.21
CA ILE A 141 -3.88 -4.65 -0.56
C ILE A 141 -3.44 -4.08 0.81
N CYS A 142 -3.47 -4.92 1.84
CA CYS A 142 -3.05 -4.65 3.22
C CYS A 142 -3.91 -3.56 3.92
N ASP A 143 -3.28 -2.51 4.42
CA ASP A 143 -3.87 -1.42 5.21
C ASP A 143 -4.29 -0.20 4.39
N CYS A 144 -3.99 -0.15 3.10
CA CYS A 144 -4.66 0.76 2.20
C CYS A 144 -6.12 0.35 2.02
N GLY A 145 -6.99 1.30 1.74
CA GLY A 145 -8.41 1.00 1.60
C GLY A 145 -9.23 2.12 0.96
N VAL A 146 -10.53 1.95 0.99
CA VAL A 146 -11.51 2.91 0.49
C VAL A 146 -12.59 3.11 1.54
N ILE A 147 -12.95 4.36 1.79
CA ILE A 147 -14.08 4.74 2.64
C ILE A 147 -15.07 5.55 1.79
N VAL A 148 -16.36 5.23 1.90
CA VAL A 148 -17.43 6.01 1.30
C VAL A 148 -18.28 6.61 2.40
N TYR A 149 -18.35 7.92 2.44
CA TYR A 149 -19.23 8.67 3.31
C TYR A 149 -20.47 9.11 2.55
N ASP A 150 -21.61 9.17 3.22
CA ASP A 150 -22.79 9.86 2.70
C ASP A 150 -22.60 11.40 2.77
N ARG A 151 -23.54 12.12 2.17
CA ARG A 151 -23.55 13.59 2.19
C ARG A 151 -23.65 14.23 3.60
N LEU A 152 -23.94 13.44 4.61
CA LEU A 152 -24.02 13.89 6.02
C LEU A 152 -22.75 13.55 6.80
N GLY A 153 -21.77 12.89 6.17
CA GLY A 153 -20.50 12.48 6.77
C GLY A 153 -20.56 11.15 7.52
N SER A 154 -21.65 10.36 7.36
CA SER A 154 -21.74 9.02 7.94
C SER A 154 -21.07 8.00 7.00
N ILE A 155 -20.32 7.05 7.56
CA ILE A 155 -19.69 5.98 6.78
C ILE A 155 -20.78 5.04 6.24
N ARG A 156 -20.89 4.95 4.93
CA ARG A 156 -21.73 3.99 4.23
C ARG A 156 -21.02 2.68 3.92
N PHE A 157 -19.74 2.79 3.62
CA PHE A 157 -18.90 1.66 3.27
C PHE A 157 -17.46 1.92 3.70
N GLN A 158 -16.78 0.87 4.10
CA GLN A 158 -15.35 0.88 4.40
C GLN A 158 -14.76 -0.49 4.07
N THR A 159 -13.61 -0.49 3.39
CA THR A 159 -12.83 -1.72 3.20
C THR A 159 -12.27 -2.20 4.53
N LYS A 160 -12.02 -3.51 4.61
CA LYS A 160 -11.46 -4.10 5.82
C LYS A 160 -9.95 -3.97 5.79
N ASP A 161 -9.38 -3.37 6.83
CA ASP A 161 -7.94 -3.37 7.05
C ASP A 161 -7.44 -4.80 7.36
N ASP A 162 -6.45 -5.25 6.61
CA ASP A 162 -5.84 -6.58 6.78
C ASP A 162 -4.56 -6.56 7.60
N LYS A 163 -4.04 -5.39 7.95
CA LYS A 163 -2.87 -5.24 8.80
C LYS A 163 -3.03 -5.99 10.12
N ASN A 164 -4.24 -5.99 10.66
CA ASN A 164 -4.56 -6.68 11.90
C ASN A 164 -4.53 -8.21 11.80
N LEU A 165 -4.40 -8.81 10.62
CA LEU A 165 -4.32 -10.27 10.49
C LEU A 165 -3.01 -10.84 11.02
N TYR A 166 -1.91 -10.10 10.90
CA TYR A 166 -0.58 -10.46 11.42
C TYR A 166 -0.17 -9.62 12.63
N SER A 167 -1.08 -8.74 13.11
CA SER A 167 -0.82 -7.83 14.22
C SER A 167 -0.56 -8.54 15.54
N ASP A 168 -0.20 -7.76 16.52
CA ASP A 168 0.22 -8.02 17.89
C ASP A 168 0.22 -9.45 18.44
N PRO A 169 -0.86 -10.28 18.37
CA PRO A 169 -0.82 -11.62 18.94
C PRO A 169 0.20 -12.55 18.27
N TYR A 170 0.41 -12.40 16.96
CA TYR A 170 1.31 -13.26 16.19
C TYR A 170 2.75 -12.75 16.23
N ILE A 171 2.94 -11.44 16.14
CA ILE A 171 4.25 -10.80 16.29
C ILE A 171 4.77 -11.00 17.70
N ASN A 172 3.94 -10.89 18.72
CA ASN A 172 4.30 -11.15 20.10
C ASN A 172 4.74 -12.60 20.34
N LYS A 173 4.23 -13.57 19.57
CA LYS A 173 4.70 -14.97 19.63
C LYS A 173 6.14 -15.13 19.14
N ILE A 174 6.67 -14.22 18.33
CA ILE A 174 8.08 -14.23 17.90
C ILE A 174 8.99 -14.00 19.11
N GLY A 175 8.54 -13.22 20.11
CA GLY A 175 9.26 -12.98 21.36
C GLY A 175 10.51 -12.11 21.20
N ILE A 176 10.68 -11.48 20.03
CA ILE A 176 11.81 -10.59 19.72
C ILE A 176 11.26 -9.18 19.54
N PRO A 177 11.80 -8.16 20.21
CA PRO A 177 11.37 -6.77 20.07
C PRO A 177 11.41 -6.31 18.60
N TRP A 178 10.41 -5.52 18.19
CA TRP A 178 10.30 -5.03 16.81
C TRP A 178 11.47 -4.16 16.35
N ASN A 179 12.09 -3.43 17.24
CA ASN A 179 13.25 -2.59 16.94
C ASN A 179 14.51 -3.40 16.58
N LEU A 180 14.54 -4.71 16.83
CA LEU A 180 15.65 -5.57 16.46
C LEU A 180 15.52 -6.10 15.03
N PRO A 181 16.63 -6.24 14.29
CA PRO A 181 16.61 -6.66 12.89
C PRO A 181 16.04 -8.07 12.70
N GLU A 182 16.26 -8.97 13.65
CA GLU A 182 15.78 -10.36 13.59
C GLU A 182 14.26 -10.43 13.51
N SER A 183 13.55 -9.60 14.26
CA SER A 183 12.09 -9.54 14.22
C SER A 183 11.59 -9.05 12.85
N ARG A 184 12.21 -7.99 12.33
CA ARG A 184 11.85 -7.44 11.01
C ARG A 184 12.11 -8.42 9.87
N VAL A 185 13.27 -9.13 9.90
CA VAL A 185 13.57 -10.19 8.94
C VAL A 185 12.52 -11.29 8.96
N ILE A 186 12.15 -11.78 10.16
CA ILE A 186 11.12 -12.82 10.30
C ILE A 186 9.79 -12.35 9.72
N VAL A 187 9.34 -11.15 10.06
CA VAL A 187 8.05 -10.61 9.58
C VAL A 187 8.05 -10.46 8.05
N ARG A 188 9.11 -9.95 7.47
CA ARG A 188 9.20 -9.75 6.02
C ARG A 188 9.34 -11.08 5.26
N ARG A 189 10.14 -12.01 5.76
CA ARG A 189 10.37 -13.30 5.13
C ARG A 189 9.18 -14.26 5.28
N ASP A 190 8.64 -14.35 6.49
CA ASP A 190 7.71 -15.42 6.84
C ASP A 190 6.25 -14.95 6.76
N TYR A 191 5.97 -13.66 6.85
CA TYR A 191 4.62 -13.11 6.89
C TYR A 191 4.23 -12.30 5.64
N ARG A 192 5.16 -11.62 4.98
CA ARG A 192 4.85 -10.89 3.76
C ARG A 192 4.64 -11.83 2.58
N ASN A 193 3.51 -11.69 1.90
CA ASN A 193 3.17 -12.46 0.69
C ASN A 193 3.28 -13.99 0.84
N ASN A 194 3.19 -14.52 2.04
CA ASN A 194 3.37 -15.95 2.32
C ASN A 194 2.05 -16.64 2.69
N LEU A 195 1.41 -17.27 1.72
CA LEU A 195 0.16 -18.01 1.91
C LEU A 195 0.31 -19.27 2.76
N SER A 196 1.52 -19.78 2.93
CA SER A 196 1.80 -21.00 3.71
C SER A 196 1.92 -20.75 5.21
N ASN A 197 1.93 -19.48 5.63
CA ASN A 197 2.05 -19.13 7.03
C ASN A 197 0.70 -19.26 7.73
N ILE A 198 0.47 -20.40 8.35
CA ILE A 198 -0.80 -20.73 9.03
C ILE A 198 -0.56 -20.78 10.53
N GLN A 199 -1.36 -20.03 11.28
CA GLN A 199 -1.42 -20.07 12.74
C GLN A 199 -2.89 -20.17 13.17
N ASP A 200 -3.19 -21.06 14.12
CA ASP A 200 -4.55 -21.29 14.61
C ASP A 200 -5.58 -21.48 13.46
N ASN A 201 -5.18 -22.25 12.43
CA ASN A 201 -5.96 -22.53 11.21
C ASN A 201 -6.30 -21.29 10.36
N LYS A 202 -5.56 -20.19 10.49
CA LYS A 202 -5.72 -18.98 9.68
C LYS A 202 -4.41 -18.60 9.03
N CYS A 203 -4.48 -18.13 7.78
CA CYS A 203 -3.35 -17.45 7.19
C CYS A 203 -3.15 -16.09 7.90
N VAL A 204 -1.97 -15.90 8.47
CA VAL A 204 -1.63 -14.70 9.25
C VAL A 204 -0.70 -13.76 8.49
N SER A 205 -0.47 -14.04 7.23
CA SER A 205 0.34 -13.22 6.35
C SER A 205 -0.42 -12.00 5.85
N TYR A 206 0.33 -10.99 5.45
CA TYR A 206 -0.15 -9.78 4.80
C TYR A 206 0.39 -9.66 3.38
N GLY A 207 -0.30 -8.87 2.56
CA GLY A 207 0.09 -8.60 1.19
C GLY A 207 0.88 -7.32 1.04
N ALA A 208 1.78 -7.27 0.06
CA ALA A 208 2.45 -6.06 -0.39
C ALA A 208 2.87 -6.19 -1.86
N ILE A 209 2.80 -5.13 -2.62
CA ILE A 209 3.24 -5.07 -4.02
C ILE A 209 4.75 -4.93 -4.03
N THR A 210 5.44 -6.07 -4.08
CA THR A 210 6.92 -6.19 -4.03
C THR A 210 7.49 -6.83 -5.30
N GLY A 211 6.63 -7.19 -6.25
CA GLY A 211 7.02 -7.96 -7.42
C GLY A 211 7.03 -9.48 -7.20
N GLU A 212 6.78 -9.95 -5.97
CA GLU A 212 6.61 -11.38 -5.68
C GLU A 212 5.29 -11.87 -6.32
N GLU A 213 5.28 -13.09 -6.90
CA GLU A 213 4.08 -13.62 -7.57
C GLU A 213 2.90 -13.82 -6.62
N SER A 214 3.21 -14.21 -5.40
CA SER A 214 2.20 -14.42 -4.36
C SER A 214 1.49 -13.13 -3.93
N ALA A 215 2.08 -11.95 -4.12
CA ALA A 215 1.47 -10.66 -3.78
C ALA A 215 0.06 -10.49 -4.36
N ILE A 216 -0.15 -10.95 -5.61
CA ILE A 216 -1.46 -10.83 -6.29
C ILE A 216 -2.58 -11.62 -5.58
N LYS A 217 -2.26 -12.60 -4.77
CA LYS A 217 -3.24 -13.40 -4.01
C LYS A 217 -3.79 -12.66 -2.79
N PHE A 218 -3.15 -11.57 -2.39
CA PHE A 218 -3.57 -10.72 -1.29
C PHE A 218 -4.39 -9.50 -1.75
N ILE A 219 -4.49 -9.27 -3.06
CA ILE A 219 -5.32 -8.19 -3.60
C ILE A 219 -6.79 -8.54 -3.41
N LYS A 220 -7.53 -7.63 -2.80
CA LYS A 220 -8.98 -7.72 -2.60
C LYS A 220 -9.68 -6.77 -3.56
N THR A 221 -10.82 -7.19 -4.06
CA THR A 221 -11.65 -6.40 -4.98
C THR A 221 -13.10 -6.44 -4.56
N GLY A 222 -13.85 -5.43 -4.96
CA GLY A 222 -15.30 -5.39 -4.78
C GLY A 222 -15.92 -4.20 -5.46
N GLN A 223 -17.22 -4.02 -5.19
CA GLN A 223 -18.03 -2.96 -5.77
C GLN A 223 -18.94 -2.33 -4.73
N VAL A 224 -19.19 -1.04 -4.88
CA VAL A 224 -20.15 -0.28 -4.08
C VAL A 224 -21.01 0.58 -4.99
N GLU A 225 -22.33 0.54 -4.82
CA GLU A 225 -23.22 1.47 -5.48
C GLU A 225 -23.14 2.84 -4.79
N LEU A 226 -22.86 3.88 -5.57
CA LEU A 226 -22.78 5.26 -5.09
C LEU A 226 -24.13 5.95 -5.16
N ALA A 227 -24.43 6.73 -4.14
CA ALA A 227 -25.56 7.66 -4.12
C ALA A 227 -25.09 9.09 -4.46
N ASP A 228 -26.04 9.93 -4.84
CA ASP A 228 -25.75 11.34 -5.08
C ASP A 228 -25.28 12.04 -3.79
N GLY A 229 -24.14 12.71 -3.89
CA GLY A 229 -23.49 13.39 -2.76
C GLY A 229 -22.58 12.50 -1.90
N ASP A 230 -22.33 11.26 -2.30
CA ASP A 230 -21.31 10.43 -1.63
C ASP A 230 -19.89 11.02 -1.80
N ILE A 231 -19.09 10.88 -0.76
CA ILE A 231 -17.69 11.30 -0.70
C ILE A 231 -16.83 10.04 -0.56
N ILE A 232 -15.85 9.90 -1.45
CA ILE A 232 -14.90 8.76 -1.47
C ILE A 232 -13.55 9.24 -0.94
N VAL A 233 -13.00 8.50 0.01
CA VAL A 233 -11.68 8.74 0.62
C VAL A 233 -10.85 7.47 0.53
#